data_5e07fc1d45f2e15bab1996201310ad67
#
_entry.id   5e07fc1d45f2e15bab1996201310ad67
#
_cell.length_a   1.000
_cell.length_b   1.000
_cell.length_c   1.000
_cell.angle_alpha   90.00
_cell.angle_beta   90.00
_cell.angle_gamma   90.00
#
_symmetry.space_group_name_H-M   'P 1'
#
loop_
_entity.id
_entity.type
_entity.pdbx_description
1 polymer ?
#
loop_
_entity_poly.entity_id
_entity_poly.type
_entity_poly.pdbx_seq_one_letter_code
_entity_poly.pdbx_strand_id
1 'polypeptide(L)'
;MKKVISVILAVMISLSCLALFASAADSYPVEAAFSKNGAYTVTAEIFECDEADYDYYKVWYPAELADIEGKLPVIIFNNSSGMTDNTVETQAMMKAFASWGFIGLTNNHKKTGFGDSASKGLDFLMALAADEESIFYGRIDFDAVGLCGHSQGGSGAFNAASEGKYENSHMFTSICAISAPHNELAASEWQQTPYDISKVSAPAFLIAGTKSDEAGYALDSGICPLGMGLIANMKAINNDNVVIGRIKDAWHVDTQAESQAYAIAWFMWTLKGDEFAATAFTGEGAELFNNNKWQDVYNKQSENLPENPDPYDPEVFDNSIFIEIYKAFSDIIDRILNFFMSLISNFV
;
A
#
# COMPACT_ATOMS: atom_id res chain seq x y z
N MET A 1 -31.52 54.35 -15.45
CA MET A 1 -30.28 54.18 -14.67
C MET A 1 -30.40 53.10 -13.57
N LYS A 2 -31.29 53.23 -12.57
CA LYS A 2 -31.41 52.25 -11.47
C LYS A 2 -31.62 50.78 -11.92
N LYS A 3 -32.46 50.50 -12.94
CA LYS A 3 -32.68 49.16 -13.50
C LYS A 3 -31.43 48.55 -14.20
N VAL A 4 -30.63 49.38 -14.84
CA VAL A 4 -29.40 48.95 -15.52
C VAL A 4 -28.33 48.60 -14.49
N ILE A 5 -28.20 49.41 -13.43
CA ILE A 5 -27.28 49.14 -12.33
C ILE A 5 -27.64 47.82 -11.59
N SER A 6 -28.94 47.55 -11.37
CA SER A 6 -29.40 46.30 -10.76
C SER A 6 -29.09 45.06 -11.61
N VAL A 7 -29.20 45.16 -12.93
CA VAL A 7 -28.87 44.05 -13.85
C VAL A 7 -27.36 43.81 -13.88
N ILE A 8 -26.55 44.89 -13.92
CA ILE A 8 -25.08 44.76 -13.88
C ILE A 8 -24.63 44.16 -12.55
N LEU A 9 -25.24 44.56 -11.43
CA LEU A 9 -24.91 44.03 -10.11
C LEU A 9 -25.30 42.52 -9.99
N ALA A 10 -26.47 42.14 -10.53
CA ALA A 10 -26.92 40.75 -10.58
C ALA A 10 -26.00 39.86 -11.46
N VAL A 11 -25.55 40.39 -12.60
CA VAL A 11 -24.60 39.69 -13.49
C VAL A 11 -23.23 39.57 -12.84
N MET A 12 -22.74 40.59 -12.12
CA MET A 12 -21.46 40.52 -11.39
C MET A 12 -21.55 39.57 -10.22
N ILE A 13 -22.66 39.49 -9.50
CA ILE A 13 -22.86 38.54 -8.40
C ILE A 13 -22.95 37.11 -8.95
N SER A 14 -23.67 36.88 -10.06
CA SER A 14 -23.72 35.56 -10.68
C SER A 14 -22.38 35.12 -11.29
N LEU A 15 -21.60 36.05 -11.88
CA LEU A 15 -20.24 35.78 -12.35
C LEU A 15 -19.26 35.51 -11.19
N SER A 16 -19.39 36.21 -10.06
CA SER A 16 -18.58 35.95 -8.86
C SER A 16 -19.00 34.65 -8.18
N CYS A 17 -20.28 34.28 -8.16
CA CYS A 17 -20.72 32.96 -7.72
C CYS A 17 -20.22 31.85 -8.65
N LEU A 18 -20.27 32.03 -9.98
CA LEU A 18 -19.71 31.08 -10.94
C LEU A 18 -18.17 30.94 -10.79
N ALA A 19 -17.48 32.05 -10.52
CA ALA A 19 -16.06 32.03 -10.25
C ALA A 19 -15.73 31.34 -8.89
N LEU A 20 -16.60 31.49 -7.89
CA LEU A 20 -16.48 30.75 -6.61
C LEU A 20 -16.77 29.24 -6.75
N PHE A 21 -17.68 28.87 -7.67
CA PHE A 21 -17.90 27.45 -8.00
C PHE A 21 -16.82 26.89 -8.94
N ALA A 22 -16.16 27.72 -9.76
CA ALA A 22 -15.02 27.31 -10.57
C ALA A 22 -13.69 27.25 -9.80
N SER A 23 -13.60 27.85 -8.59
CA SER A 23 -12.41 27.82 -7.74
C SER A 23 -12.37 26.63 -6.75
N ALA A 24 -13.38 25.76 -6.79
CA ALA A 24 -13.38 24.48 -6.09
C ALA A 24 -13.12 23.29 -7.05
N ALA A 25 -12.33 23.50 -8.10
CA ALA A 25 -11.64 22.40 -8.73
C ALA A 25 -10.72 21.81 -7.64
N ASP A 26 -10.88 20.51 -7.33
CA ASP A 26 -10.08 19.85 -6.34
C ASP A 26 -8.60 20.17 -6.63
N SER A 27 -7.89 20.68 -5.62
CA SER A 27 -6.49 21.07 -5.77
C SER A 27 -5.61 19.89 -6.19
N TYR A 28 -6.12 18.67 -5.97
CA TYR A 28 -5.49 17.39 -6.26
C TYR A 28 -6.47 16.47 -6.99
N PRO A 29 -6.61 16.63 -8.32
CA PRO A 29 -7.64 15.92 -9.08
C PRO A 29 -7.44 14.40 -9.13
N VAL A 30 -6.19 13.90 -9.08
CA VAL A 30 -5.92 12.46 -9.05
C VAL A 30 -6.31 11.89 -7.69
N GLU A 31 -5.87 12.51 -6.58
CA GLU A 31 -6.29 12.12 -5.23
C GLU A 31 -7.82 12.13 -5.12
N ALA A 32 -8.48 13.19 -5.57
CA ALA A 32 -9.93 13.33 -5.51
C ALA A 32 -10.68 12.28 -6.33
N ALA A 33 -10.15 11.88 -7.47
CA ALA A 33 -10.74 10.83 -8.30
C ALA A 33 -10.62 9.46 -7.63
N PHE A 34 -9.42 9.08 -7.21
CA PHE A 34 -9.13 7.75 -6.66
C PHE A 34 -9.46 7.59 -5.18
N SER A 35 -9.83 8.67 -4.47
CA SER A 35 -10.46 8.59 -3.15
C SER A 35 -11.89 8.03 -3.19
N LYS A 36 -12.49 7.94 -4.36
CA LYS A 36 -13.83 7.38 -4.59
C LYS A 36 -13.70 5.93 -5.02
N ASN A 37 -14.79 5.18 -4.84
CA ASN A 37 -14.88 3.86 -5.46
C ASN A 37 -14.92 4.00 -6.99
N GLY A 38 -14.36 3.02 -7.67
CA GLY A 38 -14.45 2.88 -9.11
C GLY A 38 -15.87 2.50 -9.58
N ALA A 39 -15.97 2.11 -10.85
CA ALA A 39 -17.26 1.89 -11.51
C ALA A 39 -17.93 0.55 -11.15
N TYR A 40 -17.18 -0.41 -10.59
CA TYR A 40 -17.68 -1.77 -10.40
C TYR A 40 -18.23 -2.01 -9.01
N THR A 41 -19.31 -2.79 -8.91
CA THR A 41 -19.75 -3.41 -7.67
C THR A 41 -18.73 -4.49 -7.27
N VAL A 42 -18.47 -4.63 -5.97
CA VAL A 42 -17.41 -5.54 -5.50
C VAL A 42 -18.01 -6.74 -4.78
N THR A 43 -17.51 -7.90 -5.12
CA THR A 43 -17.73 -9.14 -4.37
C THR A 43 -16.40 -9.75 -3.93
N ALA A 44 -16.45 -10.71 -3.01
CA ALA A 44 -15.29 -11.46 -2.58
C ALA A 44 -15.67 -12.91 -2.29
N GLU A 45 -14.78 -13.83 -2.62
CA GLU A 45 -14.95 -15.26 -2.39
C GLU A 45 -13.76 -15.81 -1.59
N ILE A 46 -14.04 -16.75 -0.69
CA ILE A 46 -13.03 -17.41 0.14
C ILE A 46 -12.83 -18.82 -0.40
N PHE A 47 -11.57 -19.17 -0.61
CA PHE A 47 -11.12 -20.47 -1.03
C PHE A 47 -10.26 -21.07 0.08
N GLU A 48 -10.74 -22.12 0.72
CA GLU A 48 -9.97 -22.83 1.74
C GLU A 48 -8.70 -23.44 1.13
N CYS A 49 -7.61 -23.41 1.90
CA CYS A 49 -6.34 -24.03 1.52
C CYS A 49 -5.71 -24.75 2.73
N ASP A 50 -4.82 -25.68 2.46
CA ASP A 50 -4.09 -26.44 3.47
C ASP A 50 -2.64 -25.98 3.57
N GLU A 51 -2.47 -24.67 3.89
CA GLU A 51 -1.16 -24.10 4.11
C GLU A 51 -0.81 -24.12 5.60
N ALA A 52 0.49 -24.22 5.94
CA ALA A 52 0.91 -24.36 7.32
C ALA A 52 0.59 -23.14 8.21
N ASP A 53 0.54 -21.95 7.62
CA ASP A 53 0.49 -20.69 8.35
C ASP A 53 -0.80 -19.88 8.09
N TYR A 54 -1.69 -20.34 7.19
CA TYR A 54 -2.97 -19.72 6.88
C TYR A 54 -3.95 -20.72 6.25
N ASP A 55 -5.25 -20.45 6.38
CA ASP A 55 -6.31 -21.40 6.10
C ASP A 55 -7.05 -21.11 4.79
N TYR A 56 -6.89 -19.92 4.23
CA TYR A 56 -7.63 -19.53 3.04
C TYR A 56 -6.94 -18.45 2.23
N TYR A 57 -7.32 -18.40 0.94
CA TYR A 57 -7.22 -17.24 0.08
C TYR A 57 -8.58 -16.56 -0.05
N LYS A 58 -8.58 -15.22 -0.11
CA LYS A 58 -9.77 -14.43 -0.37
C LYS A 58 -9.55 -13.60 -1.62
N VAL A 59 -10.36 -13.87 -2.63
CA VAL A 59 -10.31 -13.19 -3.93
C VAL A 59 -11.38 -12.10 -3.97
N TRP A 60 -10.98 -10.86 -4.22
CA TRP A 60 -11.82 -9.69 -4.38
C TRP A 60 -11.93 -9.35 -5.85
N TYR A 61 -13.13 -9.11 -6.38
CA TYR A 61 -13.28 -8.87 -7.80
C TYR A 61 -14.57 -8.11 -8.11
N PRO A 62 -14.67 -7.47 -9.33
CA PRO A 62 -15.93 -6.93 -9.83
C PRO A 62 -17.02 -7.99 -9.88
N ALA A 63 -18.17 -7.72 -9.30
CA ALA A 63 -19.31 -8.66 -9.33
C ALA A 63 -19.77 -8.95 -10.77
N GLU A 64 -19.50 -7.99 -11.67
CA GLU A 64 -19.80 -8.07 -13.11
C GLU A 64 -18.68 -8.76 -13.92
N LEU A 65 -17.78 -9.52 -13.29
CA LEU A 65 -16.59 -10.12 -13.93
C LEU A 65 -16.89 -10.86 -15.24
N ALA A 66 -18.04 -11.55 -15.30
CA ALA A 66 -18.47 -12.28 -16.49
C ALA A 66 -18.76 -11.37 -17.70
N ASP A 67 -19.18 -10.13 -17.44
CA ASP A 67 -19.60 -9.16 -18.45
C ASP A 67 -18.45 -8.21 -18.87
N ILE A 68 -17.32 -8.24 -18.15
CA ILE A 68 -16.16 -7.40 -18.46
C ILE A 68 -15.39 -8.02 -19.65
N GLU A 69 -15.13 -7.22 -20.67
CA GLU A 69 -14.29 -7.64 -21.80
C GLU A 69 -12.81 -7.68 -21.39
N GLY A 70 -12.09 -8.72 -21.82
CA GLY A 70 -10.66 -8.88 -21.61
C GLY A 70 -10.29 -9.46 -20.24
N LYS A 71 -9.05 -9.25 -19.85
CA LYS A 71 -8.47 -9.74 -18.61
C LYS A 71 -8.27 -8.57 -17.64
N LEU A 72 -8.36 -8.85 -16.36
CA LEU A 72 -8.13 -7.87 -15.29
C LEU A 72 -6.77 -8.10 -14.63
N PRO A 73 -6.02 -7.02 -14.35
CA PRO A 73 -4.77 -7.09 -13.60
C PRO A 73 -5.00 -7.51 -12.15
N VAL A 74 -3.96 -8.05 -11.53
CA VAL A 74 -3.97 -8.59 -10.17
C VAL A 74 -3.30 -7.63 -9.20
N ILE A 75 -3.81 -7.53 -7.97
CA ILE A 75 -3.11 -6.96 -6.82
C ILE A 75 -3.14 -7.97 -5.67
N ILE A 76 -1.96 -8.42 -5.24
CA ILE A 76 -1.81 -9.26 -4.04
C ILE A 76 -1.40 -8.38 -2.87
N PHE A 77 -2.16 -8.43 -1.79
CA PHE A 77 -1.90 -7.64 -0.59
C PHE A 77 -1.30 -8.51 0.53
N ASN A 78 -0.15 -8.06 1.03
CA ASN A 78 0.56 -8.66 2.15
C ASN A 78 0.19 -7.96 3.46
N ASN A 79 -0.25 -8.74 4.45
CA ASN A 79 -0.71 -8.25 5.75
C ASN A 79 0.45 -7.71 6.61
N SER A 80 0.12 -6.82 7.55
CA SER A 80 1.03 -6.37 8.60
C SER A 80 1.34 -7.49 9.61
N SER A 81 2.41 -7.31 10.40
CA SER A 81 2.80 -8.25 11.48
C SER A 81 1.63 -8.56 12.40
N GLY A 82 1.33 -9.84 12.57
CA GLY A 82 0.28 -10.32 13.46
C GLY A 82 -1.15 -10.05 13.00
N MET A 83 -1.34 -9.30 11.91
CA MET A 83 -2.65 -8.97 11.35
C MET A 83 -3.06 -9.97 10.25
N THR A 84 -4.35 -10.00 9.97
CA THR A 84 -4.93 -10.75 8.86
C THR A 84 -5.62 -9.79 7.89
N ASP A 85 -6.14 -10.31 6.77
CA ASP A 85 -6.95 -9.55 5.81
C ASP A 85 -8.27 -8.98 6.38
N ASN A 86 -8.61 -9.29 7.63
CA ASN A 86 -9.84 -8.86 8.27
C ASN A 86 -9.77 -7.47 8.92
N THR A 87 -8.65 -6.75 8.81
CA THR A 87 -8.61 -5.34 9.25
C THR A 87 -9.50 -4.47 8.38
N VAL A 88 -10.04 -3.40 8.98
CA VAL A 88 -10.93 -2.46 8.27
C VAL A 88 -10.21 -1.82 7.08
N GLU A 89 -8.95 -1.45 7.28
CA GLU A 89 -8.10 -0.79 6.30
C GLU A 89 -7.80 -1.72 5.12
N THR A 90 -7.42 -2.98 5.37
CA THR A 90 -7.17 -3.96 4.30
C THR A 90 -8.42 -4.24 3.50
N GLN A 91 -9.55 -4.46 4.16
CA GLN A 91 -10.81 -4.70 3.47
C GLN A 91 -11.27 -3.49 2.65
N ALA A 92 -11.08 -2.25 3.17
CA ALA A 92 -11.42 -1.03 2.44
C ALA A 92 -10.55 -0.88 1.19
N MET A 93 -9.23 -1.08 1.32
CA MET A 93 -8.28 -0.99 0.23
C MET A 93 -8.54 -2.04 -0.86
N MET A 94 -8.79 -3.30 -0.47
CA MET A 94 -9.09 -4.37 -1.42
C MET A 94 -10.42 -4.15 -2.16
N LYS A 95 -11.45 -3.67 -1.46
CA LYS A 95 -12.71 -3.25 -2.10
C LYS A 95 -12.49 -2.11 -3.08
N ALA A 96 -11.66 -1.13 -2.70
CA ALA A 96 -11.34 -0.02 -3.58
C ALA A 96 -10.61 -0.51 -4.85
N PHE A 97 -9.58 -1.34 -4.74
CA PHE A 97 -8.90 -1.93 -5.90
C PHE A 97 -9.88 -2.68 -6.82
N ALA A 98 -10.70 -3.57 -6.25
CA ALA A 98 -11.66 -4.33 -7.06
C ALA A 98 -12.69 -3.44 -7.73
N SER A 99 -13.14 -2.34 -7.08
CA SER A 99 -14.07 -1.38 -7.68
C SER A 99 -13.47 -0.64 -8.90
N TRP A 100 -12.15 -0.53 -8.96
CA TRP A 100 -11.39 0.02 -10.09
C TRP A 100 -11.00 -1.04 -11.14
N GLY A 101 -11.55 -2.27 -11.01
CA GLY A 101 -11.39 -3.35 -12.00
C GLY A 101 -10.05 -4.07 -11.87
N PHE A 102 -9.61 -4.33 -10.63
CA PHE A 102 -8.54 -5.28 -10.33
C PHE A 102 -9.12 -6.56 -9.74
N ILE A 103 -8.40 -7.66 -9.89
CA ILE A 103 -8.60 -8.87 -9.10
C ILE A 103 -7.64 -8.79 -7.92
N GLY A 104 -8.19 -8.70 -6.72
CA GLY A 104 -7.42 -8.60 -5.49
C GLY A 104 -7.29 -9.96 -4.81
N LEU A 105 -6.13 -10.25 -4.23
CA LEU A 105 -5.91 -11.45 -3.40
C LEU A 105 -5.40 -11.06 -2.02
N THR A 106 -6.01 -11.66 -1.02
CA THR A 106 -5.55 -11.64 0.39
C THR A 106 -5.57 -13.03 0.98
N ASN A 107 -4.99 -13.19 2.16
CA ASN A 107 -5.06 -14.39 2.98
C ASN A 107 -5.04 -14.01 4.46
N ASN A 108 -5.22 -14.97 5.37
CA ASN A 108 -5.14 -14.70 6.81
C ASN A 108 -3.75 -14.96 7.42
N HIS A 109 -2.70 -15.01 6.59
CA HIS A 109 -1.33 -15.16 7.06
C HIS A 109 -0.86 -13.96 7.87
N LYS A 110 -0.32 -14.20 9.08
CA LYS A 110 0.10 -13.15 10.02
C LYS A 110 1.58 -12.76 9.89
N LYS A 111 2.34 -13.47 9.05
CA LYS A 111 3.79 -13.28 8.85
C LYS A 111 4.15 -13.23 7.37
N THR A 112 3.56 -12.29 6.63
CA THR A 112 3.72 -12.19 5.17
C THR A 112 5.06 -11.63 4.70
N GLY A 113 5.91 -11.19 5.63
CA GLY A 113 7.16 -10.48 5.32
C GLY A 113 8.21 -11.29 4.54
N PHE A 114 8.08 -12.62 4.48
CA PHE A 114 8.94 -13.47 3.65
C PHE A 114 8.56 -13.42 2.16
N GLY A 115 7.32 -13.03 1.83
CA GLY A 115 6.80 -12.97 0.47
C GLY A 115 6.34 -14.30 -0.11
N ASP A 116 6.50 -15.41 0.62
CA ASP A 116 6.11 -16.75 0.19
C ASP A 116 4.60 -16.89 -0.02
N SER A 117 3.80 -16.29 0.88
CA SER A 117 2.34 -16.32 0.75
C SER A 117 1.83 -15.55 -0.48
N ALA A 118 2.55 -14.49 -0.92
CA ALA A 118 2.23 -13.81 -2.16
C ALA A 118 2.60 -14.66 -3.39
N SER A 119 3.77 -15.31 -3.37
CA SER A 119 4.19 -16.24 -4.43
C SER A 119 3.20 -17.40 -4.58
N LYS A 120 2.86 -18.10 -3.49
CA LYS A 120 1.85 -19.18 -3.49
C LYS A 120 0.46 -18.68 -3.89
N GLY A 121 0.10 -17.46 -3.48
CA GLY A 121 -1.15 -16.81 -3.87
C GLY A 121 -1.23 -16.55 -5.37
N LEU A 122 -0.11 -16.20 -6.01
CA LEU A 122 -0.06 -16.09 -7.48
C LEU A 122 -0.23 -17.44 -8.16
N ASP A 123 0.43 -18.49 -7.67
CA ASP A 123 0.25 -19.86 -8.19
C ASP A 123 -1.19 -20.34 -8.03
N PHE A 124 -1.83 -20.03 -6.89
CA PHE A 124 -3.27 -20.30 -6.69
C PHE A 124 -4.13 -19.60 -7.73
N LEU A 125 -3.91 -18.32 -8.00
CA LEU A 125 -4.66 -17.57 -9.01
C LEU A 125 -4.44 -18.14 -10.44
N MET A 126 -3.22 -18.58 -10.73
CA MET A 126 -2.91 -19.24 -12.01
C MET A 126 -3.68 -20.56 -12.18
N ALA A 127 -3.76 -21.36 -11.12
CA ALA A 127 -4.56 -22.58 -11.12
C ALA A 127 -6.07 -22.28 -11.30
N LEU A 128 -6.58 -21.28 -10.56
CA LEU A 128 -7.97 -20.85 -10.63
C LEU A 128 -8.36 -20.32 -12.03
N ALA A 129 -7.43 -19.61 -12.69
CA ALA A 129 -7.65 -19.09 -14.04
C ALA A 129 -7.50 -20.16 -15.15
N ALA A 130 -6.91 -21.30 -14.85
CA ALA A 130 -6.78 -22.44 -15.75
C ALA A 130 -7.95 -23.43 -15.66
N ASP A 131 -8.75 -23.35 -14.62
CA ASP A 131 -9.93 -24.20 -14.41
C ASP A 131 -11.11 -23.69 -15.25
N GLU A 132 -11.56 -24.47 -16.22
CA GLU A 132 -12.68 -24.13 -17.12
C GLU A 132 -14.02 -23.96 -16.40
N GLU A 133 -14.18 -24.54 -15.21
CA GLU A 133 -15.38 -24.39 -14.37
C GLU A 133 -15.35 -23.14 -13.52
N SER A 134 -14.20 -22.48 -13.39
CA SER A 134 -14.01 -21.27 -12.60
C SER A 134 -14.55 -20.04 -13.32
N ILE A 135 -15.19 -19.12 -12.57
CA ILE A 135 -15.56 -17.79 -13.09
C ILE A 135 -14.35 -16.96 -13.52
N PHE A 136 -13.16 -17.31 -13.04
CA PHE A 136 -11.89 -16.64 -13.34
C PHE A 136 -11.21 -17.22 -14.59
N TYR A 137 -11.77 -18.27 -15.21
CA TYR A 137 -11.19 -18.90 -16.40
C TYR A 137 -10.91 -17.88 -17.51
N GLY A 138 -9.62 -17.69 -17.82
CA GLY A 138 -9.17 -16.76 -18.85
C GLY A 138 -9.42 -15.28 -18.55
N ARG A 139 -9.76 -14.90 -17.29
CA ARG A 139 -10.10 -13.52 -16.89
C ARG A 139 -8.98 -12.77 -16.19
N ILE A 140 -7.89 -13.43 -15.83
CA ILE A 140 -6.77 -12.84 -15.09
C ILE A 140 -5.64 -12.46 -16.04
N ASP A 141 -5.12 -11.25 -15.90
CA ASP A 141 -3.95 -10.77 -16.62
C ASP A 141 -2.70 -10.98 -15.76
N PHE A 142 -1.94 -12.01 -16.09
CA PHE A 142 -0.69 -12.34 -15.41
C PHE A 142 0.52 -11.55 -15.93
N ASP A 143 0.36 -10.73 -16.96
CA ASP A 143 1.38 -9.77 -17.39
C ASP A 143 1.33 -8.46 -16.57
N ALA A 144 0.28 -8.29 -15.76
CA ALA A 144 0.01 -7.10 -14.94
C ALA A 144 -0.32 -7.48 -13.48
N VAL A 145 0.71 -7.87 -12.72
CA VAL A 145 0.59 -8.32 -11.32
C VAL A 145 1.28 -7.34 -10.38
N GLY A 146 0.49 -6.71 -9.50
CA GLY A 146 0.96 -5.80 -8.46
C GLY A 146 1.07 -6.45 -7.10
N LEU A 147 2.04 -5.97 -6.33
CA LEU A 147 2.19 -6.27 -4.91
C LEU A 147 1.92 -5.01 -4.10
N CYS A 148 1.01 -5.11 -3.14
CA CYS A 148 0.78 -4.11 -2.12
C CYS A 148 1.04 -4.73 -0.75
N GLY A 149 1.50 -3.94 0.21
CA GLY A 149 1.65 -4.43 1.58
C GLY A 149 1.96 -3.32 2.55
N HIS A 150 1.47 -3.48 3.78
CA HIS A 150 1.69 -2.53 4.86
C HIS A 150 2.62 -3.13 5.90
N SER A 151 3.53 -2.32 6.48
CA SER A 151 4.45 -2.74 7.52
C SER A 151 5.31 -3.94 7.07
N GLN A 152 5.35 -5.03 7.82
CA GLN A 152 6.02 -6.28 7.43
C GLN A 152 5.56 -6.77 6.03
N GLY A 153 4.31 -6.49 5.65
CA GLY A 153 3.80 -6.81 4.32
C GLY A 153 4.51 -6.06 3.19
N GLY A 154 5.05 -4.87 3.47
CA GLY A 154 5.93 -4.15 2.53
C GLY A 154 7.26 -4.89 2.32
N SER A 155 7.88 -5.42 3.38
CA SER A 155 9.02 -6.34 3.25
C SER A 155 8.65 -7.59 2.44
N GLY A 156 7.44 -8.11 2.65
CA GLY A 156 6.90 -9.24 1.88
C GLY A 156 6.77 -8.94 0.40
N ALA A 157 6.35 -7.73 0.03
CA ALA A 157 6.28 -7.31 -1.36
C ALA A 157 7.68 -7.27 -2.01
N PHE A 158 8.70 -6.73 -1.31
CA PHE A 158 10.08 -6.76 -1.79
C PHE A 158 10.60 -8.18 -1.94
N ASN A 159 10.34 -9.02 -0.95
CA ASN A 159 10.76 -10.42 -0.95
C ASN A 159 10.09 -11.24 -2.05
N ALA A 160 8.79 -11.06 -2.30
CA ALA A 160 8.09 -11.78 -3.36
C ALA A 160 8.61 -11.39 -4.76
N ALA A 161 8.88 -10.10 -4.98
CA ALA A 161 9.41 -9.58 -6.25
C ALA A 161 10.94 -9.73 -6.39
N SER A 162 11.64 -10.26 -5.38
CA SER A 162 13.09 -10.41 -5.40
C SER A 162 13.51 -11.47 -6.42
N GLU A 163 14.29 -11.06 -7.43
CA GLU A 163 14.70 -11.93 -8.52
C GLU A 163 15.38 -13.20 -8.03
N GLY A 164 14.88 -14.34 -8.49
CA GLY A 164 15.40 -15.66 -8.17
C GLY A 164 15.04 -16.19 -6.77
N LYS A 165 14.24 -15.46 -5.99
CA LYS A 165 13.79 -15.95 -4.68
C LYS A 165 12.67 -16.98 -4.79
N TYR A 166 11.68 -16.72 -5.63
CA TYR A 166 10.61 -17.64 -5.99
C TYR A 166 10.57 -17.83 -7.50
N GLU A 167 10.01 -18.95 -7.97
CA GLU A 167 9.92 -19.24 -9.40
C GLU A 167 9.14 -18.17 -10.17
N ASN A 168 8.09 -17.63 -9.56
CA ASN A 168 7.21 -16.62 -10.14
C ASN A 168 7.56 -15.16 -9.74
N SER A 169 8.70 -14.91 -9.07
CA SER A 169 9.12 -13.55 -8.66
C SER A 169 9.14 -12.54 -9.82
N HIS A 170 9.48 -13.00 -11.02
CA HIS A 170 9.57 -12.18 -12.22
C HIS A 170 8.21 -11.71 -12.77
N MET A 171 7.11 -12.31 -12.31
CA MET A 171 5.75 -11.95 -12.72
C MET A 171 5.20 -10.72 -11.96
N PHE A 172 5.82 -10.32 -10.87
CA PHE A 172 5.42 -9.13 -10.13
C PHE A 172 5.96 -7.87 -10.82
N THR A 173 5.06 -7.12 -11.47
CA THR A 173 5.40 -6.02 -12.37
C THR A 173 5.15 -4.63 -11.79
N SER A 174 4.66 -4.52 -10.54
CA SER A 174 4.48 -3.25 -9.83
C SER A 174 4.41 -3.45 -8.32
N ILE A 175 4.96 -2.52 -7.55
CA ILE A 175 4.98 -2.57 -6.08
C ILE A 175 4.45 -1.25 -5.50
N CYS A 176 3.59 -1.36 -4.47
CA CYS A 176 3.26 -0.27 -3.56
C CYS A 176 3.53 -0.75 -2.13
N ALA A 177 4.66 -0.31 -1.55
CA ALA A 177 5.07 -0.69 -0.21
C ALA A 177 4.77 0.46 0.77
N ILE A 178 3.87 0.20 1.72
CA ILE A 178 3.38 1.19 2.69
C ILE A 178 4.06 0.90 4.03
N SER A 179 4.83 1.86 4.54
CA SER A 179 5.50 1.77 5.84
C SER A 179 6.32 0.50 6.03
N ALA A 180 7.01 0.08 4.96
CA ALA A 180 7.87 -1.10 5.01
C ALA A 180 9.04 -0.87 5.99
N PRO A 181 9.29 -1.77 6.96
CA PRO A 181 10.44 -1.65 7.84
C PRO A 181 11.74 -1.51 7.05
N HIS A 182 12.61 -0.59 7.45
CA HIS A 182 13.96 -0.52 6.88
C HIS A 182 14.70 -1.85 7.10
N ASN A 183 15.68 -2.16 6.26
CA ASN A 183 16.22 -3.52 6.21
C ASN A 183 16.87 -4.00 7.52
N GLU A 184 17.46 -3.11 8.31
CA GLU A 184 18.03 -3.49 9.63
C GLU A 184 16.92 -3.90 10.61
N LEU A 185 15.79 -3.18 10.64
CA LEU A 185 14.64 -3.56 11.43
C LEU A 185 14.00 -4.84 10.89
N ALA A 186 13.86 -4.99 9.58
CA ALA A 186 13.35 -6.20 8.95
C ALA A 186 14.22 -7.43 9.27
N ALA A 187 15.53 -7.26 9.38
CA ALA A 187 16.48 -8.32 9.73
C ALA A 187 16.57 -8.59 11.25
N SER A 188 15.97 -7.75 12.10
CA SER A 188 16.04 -7.88 13.55
C SER A 188 15.42 -9.19 14.06
N GLU A 189 15.76 -9.56 15.30
CA GLU A 189 15.18 -10.73 15.97
C GLU A 189 13.65 -10.65 16.10
N TRP A 190 13.11 -9.43 16.07
CA TRP A 190 11.68 -9.20 16.16
C TRP A 190 10.94 -9.46 14.84
N GLN A 191 11.46 -8.97 13.70
CA GLN A 191 10.79 -9.08 12.39
C GLN A 191 11.19 -10.38 11.65
N GLN A 192 12.48 -10.68 11.60
CA GLN A 192 13.08 -11.85 10.93
C GLN A 192 12.71 -11.97 9.44
N THR A 193 12.47 -10.83 8.77
CA THR A 193 12.05 -10.78 7.37
C THR A 193 13.00 -9.91 6.52
N PRO A 194 14.33 -10.17 6.55
CA PRO A 194 15.27 -9.40 5.74
C PRO A 194 14.95 -9.51 4.25
N TYR A 195 15.28 -8.48 3.51
CA TYR A 195 15.11 -8.44 2.07
C TYR A 195 16.37 -7.90 1.37
N ASP A 196 16.59 -8.32 0.13
CA ASP A 196 17.60 -7.74 -0.74
C ASP A 196 16.92 -6.88 -1.82
N ILE A 197 16.78 -5.60 -1.51
CA ILE A 197 16.08 -4.65 -2.37
C ILE A 197 16.75 -4.48 -3.74
N SER A 198 18.05 -4.77 -3.86
CA SER A 198 18.78 -4.69 -5.12
C SER A 198 18.36 -5.75 -6.14
N LYS A 199 17.62 -6.76 -5.68
CA LYS A 199 17.03 -7.81 -6.51
C LYS A 199 15.64 -7.47 -7.02
N VAL A 200 15.11 -6.31 -6.68
CA VAL A 200 13.81 -5.83 -7.14
C VAL A 200 14.00 -4.98 -8.39
N SER A 201 13.33 -5.37 -9.48
CA SER A 201 13.35 -4.66 -10.76
C SER A 201 11.98 -4.10 -11.19
N ALA A 202 10.93 -4.30 -10.41
CA ALA A 202 9.62 -3.73 -10.65
C ALA A 202 9.58 -2.22 -10.30
N PRO A 203 8.78 -1.40 -11.00
CA PRO A 203 8.40 -0.06 -10.57
C PRO A 203 7.89 -0.08 -9.14
N ALA A 204 8.23 0.91 -8.32
CA ALA A 204 7.87 0.92 -6.91
C ALA A 204 7.44 2.29 -6.38
N PHE A 205 6.33 2.31 -5.64
CA PHE A 205 5.90 3.44 -4.83
C PHE A 205 6.09 3.09 -3.36
N LEU A 206 6.98 3.83 -2.67
CA LEU A 206 7.34 3.59 -1.27
C LEU A 206 6.77 4.72 -0.42
N ILE A 207 5.99 4.38 0.57
CA ILE A 207 5.22 5.33 1.38
C ILE A 207 5.59 5.16 2.84
N ALA A 208 5.67 6.27 3.59
CA ALA A 208 5.77 6.28 5.04
C ALA A 208 4.99 7.44 5.65
N GLY A 209 4.85 7.46 6.97
CA GLY A 209 4.38 8.60 7.72
C GLY A 209 5.52 9.51 8.17
N THR A 210 5.18 10.56 8.94
CA THR A 210 6.17 11.48 9.53
C THR A 210 6.17 11.49 11.05
N LYS A 211 5.27 10.74 11.68
CA LYS A 211 5.27 10.64 13.16
C LYS A 211 6.45 9.78 13.64
N SER A 212 6.72 9.85 14.94
CA SER A 212 7.93 9.29 15.54
C SER A 212 8.09 7.78 15.41
N ASP A 213 6.99 7.05 15.34
CA ASP A 213 7.00 5.60 15.14
C ASP A 213 7.45 5.21 13.71
N GLU A 214 7.20 6.08 12.74
CA GLU A 214 7.62 5.90 11.35
C GLU A 214 8.99 6.51 11.08
N ALA A 215 9.11 7.81 11.34
CA ALA A 215 10.28 8.57 10.96
C ALA A 215 11.50 8.27 11.83
N GLY A 216 11.25 7.92 13.12
CA GLY A 216 12.33 7.89 14.11
C GLY A 216 13.01 9.25 14.26
N TYR A 217 13.41 9.56 15.45
CA TYR A 217 14.24 10.75 15.71
C TYR A 217 15.57 10.36 16.38
N ALA A 218 15.80 9.07 16.53
CA ALA A 218 17.07 8.48 16.91
C ALA A 218 17.54 7.54 15.81
N LEU A 219 18.83 7.38 15.64
CA LEU A 219 19.49 6.70 14.51
C LEU A 219 18.96 5.28 14.20
N ASP A 220 18.23 4.63 15.09
CA ASP A 220 17.78 3.24 14.95
C ASP A 220 16.29 3.06 15.22
N SER A 221 15.50 4.11 15.33
CA SER A 221 14.18 4.07 15.98
C SER A 221 13.05 4.44 15.07
N GLY A 222 12.94 4.26 13.90
CA GLY A 222 11.73 4.43 13.07
C GLY A 222 11.45 3.16 12.29
N ILE A 223 10.21 2.90 11.99
CA ILE A 223 9.86 1.74 11.17
C ILE A 223 10.33 1.97 9.74
N CYS A 224 10.01 3.14 9.18
CA CYS A 224 10.35 3.50 7.80
C CYS A 224 10.91 4.93 7.72
N PRO A 225 12.12 5.20 8.28
CA PRO A 225 12.77 6.49 8.21
C PRO A 225 13.04 6.94 6.77
N LEU A 226 13.14 8.25 6.54
CA LEU A 226 13.35 8.79 5.19
C LEU A 226 14.63 8.26 4.54
N GLY A 227 15.74 8.26 5.27
CA GLY A 227 17.04 7.84 4.75
C GLY A 227 17.17 6.34 4.61
N MET A 228 17.03 5.63 5.74
CA MET A 228 17.25 4.18 5.82
C MET A 228 16.11 3.38 5.15
N GLY A 229 14.87 3.85 5.27
CA GLY A 229 13.70 3.16 4.74
C GLY A 229 13.39 3.53 3.29
N LEU A 230 13.24 4.81 2.99
CA LEU A 230 12.74 5.26 1.68
C LEU A 230 13.86 5.54 0.68
N ILE A 231 14.80 6.45 1.00
CA ILE A 231 15.86 6.87 0.06
C ILE A 231 16.81 5.71 -0.25
N ALA A 232 17.19 4.92 0.76
CA ALA A 232 18.09 3.78 0.56
C ALA A 232 17.43 2.74 -0.38
N ASN A 233 16.17 2.40 -0.14
CA ASN A 233 15.43 1.47 -0.98
C ASN A 233 15.21 2.03 -2.40
N MET A 234 14.80 3.31 -2.53
CA MET A 234 14.66 3.95 -3.84
C MET A 234 15.95 3.86 -4.66
N LYS A 235 17.10 4.15 -4.05
CA LYS A 235 18.39 4.09 -4.74
C LYS A 235 18.76 2.68 -5.18
N ALA A 236 18.44 1.68 -4.38
CA ALA A 236 18.87 0.30 -4.61
C ALA A 236 17.96 -0.50 -5.56
N ILE A 237 16.66 -0.19 -5.65
CA ILE A 237 15.76 -0.82 -6.63
C ILE A 237 16.28 -0.62 -8.05
N ASN A 238 16.35 -1.69 -8.83
CA ASN A 238 16.85 -1.66 -10.21
C ASN A 238 15.75 -1.28 -11.21
N ASN A 239 15.14 -0.10 -11.02
CA ASN A 239 14.12 0.46 -11.91
C ASN A 239 14.16 1.99 -11.82
N ASP A 240 13.91 2.68 -12.93
CA ASP A 240 13.88 4.15 -12.97
C ASP A 240 12.54 4.73 -12.47
N ASN A 241 11.47 3.96 -12.57
CA ASN A 241 10.15 4.35 -12.08
C ASN A 241 10.00 3.98 -10.59
N VAL A 242 10.71 4.69 -9.73
CA VAL A 242 10.58 4.59 -8.28
C VAL A 242 10.23 5.95 -7.72
N VAL A 243 9.13 6.01 -6.97
CA VAL A 243 8.67 7.21 -6.26
C VAL A 243 8.60 6.91 -4.78
N ILE A 244 9.04 7.85 -3.96
CA ILE A 244 8.89 7.80 -2.51
C ILE A 244 8.13 9.03 -2.02
N GLY A 245 7.46 8.93 -0.88
CA GLY A 245 6.81 10.08 -0.25
C GLY A 245 6.38 9.78 1.18
N ARG A 246 6.32 10.84 2.01
CA ARG A 246 5.84 10.73 3.38
C ARG A 246 4.54 11.52 3.57
N ILE A 247 3.57 10.89 4.22
CA ILE A 247 2.30 11.51 4.60
C ILE A 247 2.53 12.32 5.88
N LYS A 248 2.24 13.63 5.82
CA LYS A 248 2.42 14.54 6.97
C LYS A 248 1.52 14.12 8.12
N ASP A 249 2.10 14.15 9.31
CA ASP A 249 1.41 13.87 10.58
C ASP A 249 0.78 12.47 10.69
N ALA A 250 1.03 11.55 9.76
CA ALA A 250 0.56 10.18 9.80
C ALA A 250 1.43 9.31 10.73
N TRP A 251 0.78 8.53 11.59
CA TRP A 251 1.37 7.43 12.33
C TRP A 251 1.46 6.18 11.44
N HIS A 252 2.24 5.20 11.87
CA HIS A 252 2.38 3.92 11.18
C HIS A 252 1.04 3.28 10.79
N VAL A 253 0.08 3.30 11.71
CA VAL A 253 -1.25 2.71 11.51
C VAL A 253 -2.15 3.51 10.56
N ASP A 254 -1.88 4.81 10.35
CA ASP A 254 -2.70 5.69 9.50
C ASP A 254 -2.31 5.60 8.02
N THR A 255 -1.05 5.24 7.75
CA THR A 255 -0.47 5.33 6.40
C THR A 255 -1.21 4.49 5.36
N GLN A 256 -1.73 3.33 5.73
CA GLN A 256 -2.48 2.48 4.80
C GLN A 256 -3.77 3.14 4.33
N ALA A 257 -4.55 3.71 5.23
CA ALA A 257 -5.81 4.37 4.89
C ALA A 257 -5.56 5.68 4.13
N GLU A 258 -4.60 6.49 4.57
CA GLU A 258 -4.32 7.80 3.99
C GLU A 258 -3.62 7.74 2.62
N SER A 259 -2.92 6.64 2.31
CA SER A 259 -2.27 6.44 1.00
C SER A 259 -3.18 5.82 -0.06
N GLN A 260 -4.37 5.34 0.28
CA GLN A 260 -5.22 4.50 -0.59
C GLN A 260 -5.44 5.11 -1.97
N ALA A 261 -5.73 6.42 -2.07
CA ALA A 261 -5.99 7.08 -3.36
C ALA A 261 -4.78 7.00 -4.30
N TYR A 262 -3.60 7.33 -3.80
CA TYR A 262 -2.38 7.25 -4.61
C TYR A 262 -1.89 5.82 -4.83
N ALA A 263 -2.16 4.88 -3.93
CA ALA A 263 -1.90 3.46 -4.17
C ALA A 263 -2.75 2.92 -5.33
N ILE A 264 -4.03 3.32 -5.42
CA ILE A 264 -4.89 3.00 -6.57
C ILE A 264 -4.35 3.66 -7.84
N ALA A 265 -4.05 4.97 -7.80
CA ALA A 265 -3.50 5.68 -8.94
C ALA A 265 -2.19 5.06 -9.43
N TRP A 266 -1.31 4.61 -8.53
CA TRP A 266 -0.08 3.91 -8.86
C TRP A 266 -0.33 2.66 -9.72
N PHE A 267 -1.24 1.79 -9.29
CA PHE A 267 -1.57 0.57 -10.04
C PHE A 267 -2.39 0.84 -11.29
N MET A 268 -3.24 1.87 -11.31
CA MET A 268 -3.91 2.31 -12.53
C MET A 268 -2.90 2.75 -13.59
N TRP A 269 -1.87 3.49 -13.20
CA TRP A 269 -0.78 3.86 -14.11
C TRP A 269 0.04 2.64 -14.53
N THR A 270 0.63 1.94 -13.57
CA THR A 270 1.69 0.95 -13.83
C THR A 270 1.18 -0.38 -14.37
N LEU A 271 -0.07 -0.77 -14.06
CA LEU A 271 -0.67 -2.04 -14.52
C LEU A 271 -1.70 -1.86 -15.62
N LYS A 272 -2.35 -0.69 -15.71
CA LYS A 272 -3.39 -0.42 -16.72
C LYS A 272 -2.99 0.65 -17.74
N GLY A 273 -1.86 1.33 -17.54
CA GLY A 273 -1.40 2.38 -18.43
C GLY A 273 -2.27 3.65 -18.40
N ASP A 274 -2.97 3.90 -17.29
CA ASP A 274 -3.85 5.07 -17.15
C ASP A 274 -3.01 6.35 -17.10
N GLU A 275 -3.11 7.17 -18.18
CA GLU A 275 -2.34 8.39 -18.33
C GLU A 275 -2.77 9.49 -17.35
N PHE A 276 -4.04 9.51 -16.92
CA PHE A 276 -4.50 10.47 -15.90
C PHE A 276 -3.88 10.11 -14.54
N ALA A 277 -3.89 8.85 -14.15
CA ALA A 277 -3.22 8.40 -12.94
C ALA A 277 -1.71 8.67 -12.96
N ALA A 278 -1.06 8.54 -14.11
CA ALA A 278 0.37 8.84 -14.30
C ALA A 278 0.72 10.28 -13.94
N THR A 279 -0.20 11.24 -14.12
CA THR A 279 0.04 12.65 -13.79
C THR A 279 0.26 12.92 -12.30
N ALA A 280 -0.07 11.95 -11.44
CA ALA A 280 0.28 12.03 -10.01
C ALA A 280 1.79 11.90 -9.78
N PHE A 281 2.50 11.14 -10.61
CA PHE A 281 3.86 10.66 -10.34
C PHE A 281 4.89 11.15 -11.34
N THR A 282 4.48 11.57 -12.53
CA THR A 282 5.35 11.89 -13.66
C THR A 282 5.05 13.25 -14.27
N GLY A 283 6.06 13.83 -14.94
CA GLY A 283 5.93 15.10 -15.64
C GLY A 283 6.17 16.31 -14.75
N GLU A 284 6.28 17.47 -15.40
CA GLU A 284 6.41 18.76 -14.72
C GLU A 284 5.10 19.08 -13.97
N GLY A 285 5.19 19.29 -12.66
CA GLY A 285 4.03 19.57 -11.81
C GLY A 285 3.23 18.35 -11.39
N ALA A 286 3.84 17.15 -11.41
CA ALA A 286 3.20 15.93 -10.92
C ALA A 286 2.52 16.14 -9.56
N GLU A 287 1.26 15.67 -9.43
CA GLU A 287 0.37 16.07 -8.35
C GLU A 287 0.91 15.73 -6.97
N LEU A 288 1.46 14.52 -6.77
CA LEU A 288 1.96 14.06 -5.48
C LEU A 288 3.08 14.96 -4.94
N PHE A 289 3.95 15.47 -5.84
CA PHE A 289 5.06 16.37 -5.48
C PHE A 289 4.59 17.75 -5.03
N ASN A 290 3.35 18.13 -5.35
CA ASN A 290 2.73 19.41 -5.02
C ASN A 290 1.61 19.29 -4.00
N ASN A 291 1.29 18.08 -3.55
CA ASN A 291 0.23 17.84 -2.57
C ASN A 291 0.70 18.22 -1.17
N ASN A 292 0.03 19.18 -0.54
CA ASN A 292 0.40 19.71 0.77
C ASN A 292 0.21 18.75 1.95
N LYS A 293 -0.50 17.63 1.74
CA LYS A 293 -0.60 16.54 2.72
C LYS A 293 0.64 15.63 2.70
N TRP A 294 1.48 15.76 1.68
CA TRP A 294 2.69 14.97 1.50
C TRP A 294 3.94 15.84 1.67
N GLN A 295 5.04 15.23 2.02
CA GLN A 295 6.37 15.82 2.06
C GLN A 295 7.43 14.78 1.69
N ASP A 296 8.63 15.26 1.43
CA ASP A 296 9.77 14.40 1.06
C ASP A 296 9.42 13.46 -0.10
N VAL A 297 8.72 14.01 -1.09
CA VAL A 297 8.37 13.29 -2.31
C VAL A 297 9.55 13.38 -3.27
N TYR A 298 10.13 12.22 -3.58
CA TYR A 298 11.29 12.10 -4.46
C TYR A 298 11.11 10.93 -5.43
N ASN A 299 11.85 10.98 -6.51
CA ASN A 299 12.02 9.88 -7.47
C ASN A 299 13.52 9.70 -7.80
N LYS A 300 13.85 8.73 -8.63
CA LYS A 300 15.25 8.45 -9.02
C LYS A 300 15.96 9.62 -9.70
N GLN A 301 15.22 10.55 -10.31
CA GLN A 301 15.75 11.72 -10.99
C GLN A 301 15.87 12.95 -10.07
N SER A 302 15.43 12.85 -8.80
CA SER A 302 15.48 13.95 -7.85
C SER A 302 16.93 14.27 -7.46
N GLU A 303 17.36 15.51 -7.73
CA GLU A 303 18.72 15.98 -7.44
C GLU A 303 18.88 16.52 -6.01
N ASN A 304 17.77 16.96 -5.39
CA ASN A 304 17.77 17.67 -4.11
C ASN A 304 17.39 16.73 -2.96
N LEU A 305 18.07 15.58 -2.83
CA LEU A 305 17.91 14.72 -1.66
C LEU A 305 18.57 15.38 -0.44
N PRO A 306 17.97 15.26 0.77
CA PRO A 306 18.54 15.83 1.98
C PRO A 306 19.90 15.19 2.31
N GLU A 307 20.86 16.02 2.77
CA GLU A 307 22.20 15.54 3.17
C GLU A 307 22.15 14.68 4.43
N ASN A 308 21.24 15.01 5.37
CA ASN A 308 20.99 14.25 6.60
C ASN A 308 19.50 13.94 6.69
N PRO A 309 19.03 12.86 6.00
CA PRO A 309 17.60 12.53 5.92
C PRO A 309 16.99 12.01 7.23
N ASP A 310 17.80 11.46 8.11
CA ASP A 310 17.38 10.90 9.40
C ASP A 310 18.14 11.61 10.53
N PRO A 311 17.81 12.88 10.85
CA PRO A 311 18.52 13.63 11.87
C PRO A 311 18.29 13.00 13.24
N TYR A 312 19.36 12.83 14.01
CA TYR A 312 19.27 12.44 15.41
C TYR A 312 18.72 13.60 16.23
N ASP A 313 17.61 13.39 16.92
CA ASP A 313 17.05 14.31 17.91
C ASP A 313 17.11 13.68 19.31
N PRO A 314 18.07 14.11 20.16
CA PRO A 314 18.22 13.55 21.50
C PRO A 314 17.06 13.92 22.46
N GLU A 315 16.21 14.90 22.11
CA GLU A 315 15.07 15.32 22.93
C GLU A 315 13.81 14.50 22.67
N VAL A 316 13.79 13.73 21.59
CA VAL A 316 12.67 12.85 21.29
C VAL A 316 12.86 11.49 21.98
N PHE A 317 11.83 11.09 22.66
CA PHE A 317 11.69 9.89 23.48
C PHE A 317 12.44 8.68 22.91
N ASP A 318 13.29 8.09 23.73
CA ASP A 318 13.91 6.80 23.47
C ASP A 318 12.82 5.70 23.29
N ASN A 319 12.56 5.36 22.03
CA ASN A 319 11.56 4.35 21.67
C ASN A 319 11.90 2.94 22.21
N SER A 320 13.13 2.71 22.72
CA SER A 320 13.50 1.47 23.36
C SER A 320 12.55 1.15 24.52
N ILE A 321 12.10 2.17 25.26
CA ILE A 321 11.11 2.02 26.34
C ILE A 321 9.74 1.58 25.79
N PHE A 322 9.30 2.12 24.66
CA PHE A 322 8.03 1.71 24.03
C PHE A 322 8.10 0.30 23.47
N ILE A 323 9.22 -0.10 22.87
CA ILE A 323 9.45 -1.45 22.38
C ILE A 323 9.49 -2.43 23.57
N GLU A 324 10.13 -2.08 24.68
CA GLU A 324 10.13 -2.90 25.90
C GLU A 324 8.73 -2.98 26.54
N ILE A 325 8.00 -1.87 26.62
CA ILE A 325 6.61 -1.85 27.10
C ILE A 325 5.71 -2.70 26.19
N TYR A 326 5.84 -2.57 24.87
CA TYR A 326 5.08 -3.38 23.91
C TYR A 326 5.41 -4.87 24.03
N LYS A 327 6.69 -5.24 24.14
CA LYS A 327 7.11 -6.62 24.38
C LYS A 327 6.52 -7.15 25.69
N ALA A 328 6.60 -6.37 26.76
CA ALA A 328 6.04 -6.75 28.06
C ALA A 328 4.52 -6.90 28.02
N PHE A 329 3.82 -6.05 27.26
CA PHE A 329 2.37 -6.17 27.05
C PHE A 329 2.00 -7.38 26.20
N SER A 330 2.74 -7.66 25.14
CA SER A 330 2.58 -8.85 24.31
C SER A 330 2.78 -10.13 25.12
N ASP A 331 3.83 -10.20 25.91
CA ASP A 331 4.11 -11.34 26.80
C ASP A 331 3.02 -11.54 27.86
N ILE A 332 2.43 -10.46 28.37
CA ILE A 332 1.31 -10.53 29.32
C ILE A 332 0.05 -11.08 28.63
N ILE A 333 -0.26 -10.61 27.43
CA ILE A 333 -1.40 -11.08 26.64
C ILE A 333 -1.23 -12.56 26.31
N ASP A 334 -0.06 -12.98 25.87
CA ASP A 334 0.21 -14.38 25.55
C ASP A 334 0.08 -15.29 26.79
N ARG A 335 0.55 -14.84 27.94
CA ARG A 335 0.37 -15.58 29.22
C ARG A 335 -1.10 -15.67 29.63
N ILE A 336 -1.88 -14.60 29.44
CA ILE A 336 -3.32 -14.59 29.72
C ILE A 336 -4.05 -15.54 28.75
N LEU A 337 -3.76 -15.49 27.47
CA LEU A 337 -4.33 -16.39 26.47
C LEU A 337 -3.99 -17.86 26.76
N ASN A 338 -2.71 -18.15 27.04
CA ASN A 338 -2.27 -19.49 27.39
C ASN A 338 -2.91 -20.02 28.68
N PHE A 339 -3.11 -19.14 29.68
CA PHE A 339 -3.83 -19.50 30.90
C PHE A 339 -5.30 -19.84 30.60
N PHE A 340 -6.01 -19.06 29.80
CA PHE A 340 -7.39 -19.36 29.41
C PHE A 340 -7.50 -20.63 28.57
N MET A 341 -6.57 -20.85 27.63
CA MET A 341 -6.52 -22.07 26.83
C MET A 341 -6.25 -23.32 27.71
N SER A 342 -5.36 -23.20 28.70
CA SER A 342 -5.13 -24.24 29.69
C SER A 342 -6.35 -24.53 30.57
N LEU A 343 -7.11 -23.50 30.94
CA LEU A 343 -8.38 -23.70 31.66
C LEU A 343 -9.42 -24.44 30.80
N ILE A 344 -9.56 -24.05 29.54
CA ILE A 344 -10.50 -24.69 28.60
C ILE A 344 -10.12 -26.16 28.38
N SER A 345 -8.84 -26.45 28.17
CA SER A 345 -8.36 -27.84 27.98
C SER A 345 -8.54 -28.77 29.19
N ASN A 346 -8.74 -28.20 30.38
CA ASN A 346 -9.02 -28.98 31.59
C ASN A 346 -10.54 -29.20 31.82
N PHE A 347 -11.40 -28.62 30.98
CA PHE A 347 -12.86 -28.79 31.05
C PHE A 347 -13.44 -29.59 29.87
N VAL A 348 -12.60 -30.00 28.92
CA VAL A 348 -12.92 -30.91 27.80
C VAL A 348 -12.18 -32.22 28.01
#